data_b3daa4e69497ddc78c287f47959696b5
#
_entry.id   b3daa4e69497ddc78c287f47959696b5
#
_cell.length_a   1.000
_cell.length_b   1.000
_cell.length_c   1.000
_cell.angle_alpha   90.00
_cell.angle_beta   90.00
_cell.angle_gamma   90.00
#
_symmetry.space_group_name_H-M   'P 1'
#
loop_
_entity.id
_entity.type
_entity.pdbx_description
1 polymer ?
#
loop_
_entity_poly.entity_id
_entity_poly.type
_entity_poly.pdbx_seq_one_letter_code
_entity_poly.pdbx_strand_id
1 'polypeptide(L)'
;MSNIDTRVAAVLDASHSDDEDALIASLEEDPAMDAFREQRIQQLHSELTRAKIQKNQGFGQYTEVKDEKSLMDLTTEVKYAVVHFAKDDFARCGVMDGHLEELAKKHFDTRFLKMSVENAPFLVTKLKVQVLPCVLAFVDGVSVDRIIGFEGLGYTQDTFTTKDLEARLLASGVVLRAKAQGDASVKFGMRAAKKEESDEDEDDWD
;
A
#
# COMPACT_ATOMS: atom_id res chain seq x y z
N MET A 1 -32.09 10.00 -12.65
CA MET A 1 -32.87 8.77 -12.87
C MET A 1 -31.86 7.69 -13.25
N SER A 2 -31.56 6.78 -12.34
CA SER A 2 -30.62 5.69 -12.56
C SER A 2 -31.25 4.68 -13.51
N ASN A 3 -30.64 4.51 -14.69
CA ASN A 3 -30.95 3.38 -15.56
C ASN A 3 -30.52 2.11 -14.83
N ILE A 4 -31.46 1.50 -14.12
CA ILE A 4 -31.32 0.12 -13.69
C ILE A 4 -31.34 -0.70 -14.96
N ASP A 5 -30.28 -1.45 -15.20
CA ASP A 5 -30.18 -2.35 -16.35
C ASP A 5 -31.45 -3.20 -16.40
N THR A 6 -32.09 -3.24 -17.57
CA THR A 6 -33.39 -3.95 -17.77
C THR A 6 -33.32 -5.41 -17.35
N ARG A 7 -32.11 -6.00 -17.36
CA ARG A 7 -31.82 -7.35 -16.87
C ARG A 7 -31.90 -7.47 -15.36
N VAL A 8 -31.40 -6.46 -14.61
CA VAL A 8 -31.49 -6.43 -13.13
C VAL A 8 -32.93 -6.24 -12.70
N ALA A 9 -33.71 -5.42 -13.42
CA ALA A 9 -35.13 -5.28 -13.17
C ALA A 9 -35.92 -6.61 -13.42
N ALA A 10 -35.58 -7.34 -14.48
CA ALA A 10 -36.16 -8.63 -14.77
C ALA A 10 -35.85 -9.71 -13.70
N VAL A 11 -34.63 -9.69 -13.12
CA VAL A 11 -34.23 -10.59 -12.03
C VAL A 11 -34.98 -10.26 -10.73
N LEU A 12 -35.19 -8.97 -10.45
CA LEU A 12 -35.94 -8.52 -9.28
C LEU A 12 -37.45 -8.84 -9.39
N ASP A 13 -38.01 -8.79 -10.58
CA ASP A 13 -39.42 -9.17 -10.84
C ASP A 13 -39.62 -10.71 -10.83
N ALA A 14 -38.58 -11.48 -11.19
CA ALA A 14 -38.61 -12.95 -11.18
C ALA A 14 -38.48 -13.56 -9.77
N SER A 15 -38.30 -12.75 -8.72
CA SER A 15 -38.18 -13.21 -7.32
C SER A 15 -39.44 -13.91 -6.74
N HIS A 16 -40.45 -14.17 -7.56
CA HIS A 16 -41.67 -14.90 -7.21
C HIS A 16 -41.78 -16.27 -7.89
N SER A 17 -40.79 -16.75 -8.61
CA SER A 17 -40.79 -18.11 -9.15
C SER A 17 -39.80 -18.96 -8.37
N ASP A 18 -40.29 -20.13 -7.92
CA ASP A 18 -39.52 -21.16 -7.18
C ASP A 18 -38.39 -21.82 -8.00
N ASP A 19 -37.88 -21.14 -9.03
CA ASP A 19 -36.88 -21.68 -9.97
C ASP A 19 -35.55 -20.93 -9.87
N GLU A 20 -34.98 -20.89 -8.66
CA GLU A 20 -33.65 -20.31 -8.40
C GLU A 20 -32.54 -20.99 -9.23
N ASP A 21 -32.71 -22.30 -9.47
CA ASP A 21 -31.73 -23.08 -10.24
C ASP A 21 -31.72 -22.68 -11.72
N ALA A 22 -32.86 -22.34 -12.31
CA ALA A 22 -32.96 -21.86 -13.69
C ALA A 22 -32.35 -20.43 -13.84
N LEU A 23 -32.52 -19.58 -12.83
CA LEU A 23 -31.90 -18.27 -12.77
C LEU A 23 -30.38 -18.38 -12.65
N ILE A 24 -29.89 -19.26 -11.81
CA ILE A 24 -28.45 -19.52 -11.65
C ILE A 24 -27.89 -20.07 -12.97
N ALA A 25 -28.52 -21.03 -13.60
CA ALA A 25 -28.11 -21.59 -14.89
C ALA A 25 -28.06 -20.48 -15.98
N SER A 26 -29.06 -19.60 -16.04
CA SER A 26 -29.07 -18.50 -17.02
C SER A 26 -27.97 -17.47 -16.79
N LEU A 27 -27.54 -17.25 -15.53
CA LEU A 27 -26.42 -16.39 -15.19
C LEU A 27 -25.07 -17.06 -15.49
N GLU A 28 -24.99 -18.38 -15.35
CA GLU A 28 -23.77 -19.14 -15.67
C GLU A 28 -23.53 -19.23 -17.18
N GLU A 29 -24.58 -19.23 -18.00
CA GLU A 29 -24.51 -19.25 -19.46
C GLU A 29 -24.41 -17.83 -20.11
N ASP A 30 -24.42 -16.74 -19.31
CA ASP A 30 -24.35 -15.39 -19.85
C ASP A 30 -22.94 -15.08 -20.41
N PRO A 31 -22.80 -14.83 -21.74
CA PRO A 31 -21.52 -14.51 -22.35
C PRO A 31 -20.84 -13.27 -21.76
N ALA A 32 -21.62 -12.36 -21.15
CA ALA A 32 -21.07 -11.20 -20.46
C ALA A 32 -20.32 -11.60 -19.19
N MET A 33 -20.85 -12.59 -18.46
CA MET A 33 -20.18 -13.13 -17.26
C MET A 33 -18.90 -13.87 -17.62
N ASP A 34 -18.88 -14.60 -18.72
CA ASP A 34 -17.68 -15.28 -19.20
C ASP A 34 -16.61 -14.27 -19.63
N ALA A 35 -17.00 -13.18 -20.30
CA ALA A 35 -16.07 -12.10 -20.64
C ALA A 35 -15.47 -11.44 -19.39
N PHE A 36 -16.24 -11.21 -18.33
CA PHE A 36 -15.74 -10.69 -17.04
C PHE A 36 -14.79 -11.67 -16.34
N ARG A 37 -15.12 -12.98 -16.36
CA ARG A 37 -14.24 -14.02 -15.81
C ARG A 37 -12.90 -14.04 -16.55
N GLU A 38 -12.95 -14.05 -17.89
CA GLU A 38 -11.76 -14.05 -18.73
C GLU A 38 -10.89 -12.80 -18.48
N GLN A 39 -11.51 -11.61 -18.45
CA GLN A 39 -10.82 -10.36 -18.14
C GLN A 39 -10.16 -10.43 -16.75
N ARG A 40 -10.86 -10.99 -15.75
CA ARG A 40 -10.32 -11.13 -14.40
C ARG A 40 -9.14 -12.10 -14.34
N ILE A 41 -9.24 -13.22 -15.06
CA ILE A 41 -8.16 -14.20 -15.17
C ILE A 41 -6.94 -13.56 -15.83
N GLN A 42 -7.12 -12.80 -16.91
CA GLN A 42 -6.02 -12.08 -17.58
C GLN A 42 -5.37 -11.04 -16.67
N GLN A 43 -6.17 -10.28 -15.91
CA GLN A 43 -5.63 -9.35 -14.91
C GLN A 43 -4.79 -10.07 -13.87
N LEU A 44 -5.31 -11.13 -13.25
CA LEU A 44 -4.58 -11.90 -12.24
C LEU A 44 -3.30 -12.50 -12.82
N HIS A 45 -3.34 -12.99 -14.06
CA HIS A 45 -2.16 -13.55 -14.70
C HIS A 45 -1.09 -12.47 -14.96
N SER A 46 -1.49 -11.27 -15.38
CA SER A 46 -0.58 -10.14 -15.57
C SER A 46 0.03 -9.68 -14.23
N GLU A 47 -0.77 -9.60 -13.16
CA GLU A 47 -0.31 -9.26 -11.81
C GLU A 47 0.69 -10.28 -11.28
N LEU A 48 0.40 -11.59 -11.43
CA LEU A 48 1.31 -12.65 -11.04
C LEU A 48 2.64 -12.62 -11.80
N THR A 49 2.58 -12.36 -13.10
CA THR A 49 3.78 -12.26 -13.95
C THR A 49 4.62 -11.06 -13.52
N ARG A 50 4.00 -9.90 -13.29
CA ARG A 50 4.66 -8.71 -12.77
C ARG A 50 5.31 -8.97 -11.41
N ALA A 51 4.58 -9.60 -10.48
CA ALA A 51 5.10 -9.93 -9.16
C ALA A 51 6.30 -10.88 -9.22
N LYS A 52 6.29 -11.86 -10.14
CA LYS A 52 7.44 -12.76 -10.37
C LYS A 52 8.67 -12.01 -10.87
N ILE A 53 8.50 -11.10 -11.84
CA ILE A 53 9.58 -10.28 -12.37
C ILE A 53 10.15 -9.38 -11.27
N GLN A 54 9.31 -8.69 -10.52
CA GLN A 54 9.73 -7.84 -9.40
C GLN A 54 10.50 -8.64 -8.34
N LYS A 55 10.00 -9.82 -7.97
CA LYS A 55 10.70 -10.70 -7.03
C LYS A 55 12.10 -11.09 -7.51
N ASN A 56 12.25 -11.43 -8.80
CA ASN A 56 13.54 -11.75 -9.38
C ASN A 56 14.50 -10.54 -9.41
N GLN A 57 13.98 -9.34 -9.51
CA GLN A 57 14.72 -8.08 -9.39
C GLN A 57 15.03 -7.72 -7.93
N GLY A 58 14.61 -8.54 -6.95
CA GLY A 58 14.85 -8.38 -5.50
C GLY A 58 13.90 -7.40 -4.81
N PHE A 59 12.75 -7.08 -5.40
CA PHE A 59 11.68 -6.41 -4.68
C PHE A 59 11.09 -7.35 -3.61
N GLY A 60 10.54 -6.77 -2.55
CA GLY A 60 10.07 -7.54 -1.40
C GLY A 60 11.18 -8.08 -0.49
N GLN A 61 12.43 -7.68 -0.74
CA GLN A 61 13.59 -8.04 0.06
C GLN A 61 14.38 -6.78 0.45
N TYR A 62 14.96 -6.83 1.64
CA TYR A 62 15.93 -5.83 2.08
C TYR A 62 17.32 -6.31 1.69
N THR A 63 17.95 -5.66 0.71
CA THR A 63 19.17 -6.14 0.07
C THR A 63 20.35 -5.22 0.39
N GLU A 64 21.45 -5.81 0.84
CA GLU A 64 22.70 -5.09 1.00
C GLU A 64 23.41 -4.94 -0.35
N VAL A 65 23.82 -3.71 -0.65
CA VAL A 65 24.62 -3.35 -1.82
C VAL A 65 26.02 -2.99 -1.34
N LYS A 66 27.04 -3.56 -1.98
CA LYS A 66 28.43 -3.39 -1.58
C LYS A 66 29.19 -2.32 -2.39
N ASP A 67 28.64 -1.93 -3.52
CA ASP A 67 29.29 -1.03 -4.46
C ASP A 67 28.45 0.23 -4.72
N GLU A 68 29.08 1.40 -4.63
CA GLU A 68 28.43 2.69 -4.85
C GLU A 68 27.80 2.83 -6.23
N LYS A 69 28.50 2.35 -7.25
CA LYS A 69 28.00 2.43 -8.62
C LYS A 69 26.73 1.61 -8.79
N SER A 70 26.75 0.37 -8.29
CA SER A 70 25.57 -0.48 -8.30
C SER A 70 24.39 0.15 -7.55
N LEU A 71 24.64 0.84 -6.44
CA LEU A 71 23.58 1.55 -5.72
C LEU A 71 23.00 2.70 -6.55
N MET A 72 23.84 3.49 -7.22
CA MET A 72 23.39 4.57 -8.10
C MET A 72 22.56 4.03 -9.27
N ASP A 73 23.04 2.98 -9.92
CA ASP A 73 22.33 2.34 -11.03
C ASP A 73 20.96 1.83 -10.57
N LEU A 74 20.89 1.11 -9.45
CA LEU A 74 19.64 0.62 -8.87
C LEU A 74 18.67 1.74 -8.50
N THR A 75 19.14 2.83 -7.91
CA THR A 75 18.26 3.95 -7.52
C THR A 75 17.73 4.75 -8.69
N THR A 76 18.44 4.74 -9.84
CA THR A 76 17.98 5.40 -11.07
C THR A 76 17.11 4.50 -11.96
N GLU A 77 17.32 3.19 -11.89
CA GLU A 77 16.58 2.20 -12.69
C GLU A 77 15.17 1.96 -12.15
N VAL A 78 14.99 2.00 -10.81
CA VAL A 78 13.71 1.77 -10.19
C VAL A 78 13.00 3.08 -9.85
N LYS A 79 11.68 3.08 -9.96
CA LYS A 79 10.86 4.26 -9.67
C LYS A 79 10.90 4.65 -8.19
N TYR A 80 10.83 3.68 -7.29
CA TYR A 80 10.79 3.90 -5.86
C TYR A 80 11.90 3.11 -5.17
N ALA A 81 12.78 3.80 -4.49
CA ALA A 81 13.85 3.18 -3.71
C ALA A 81 14.01 3.83 -2.33
N VAL A 82 14.27 3.01 -1.33
CA VAL A 82 14.64 3.42 0.02
C VAL A 82 16.04 2.89 0.30
N VAL A 83 16.97 3.78 0.61
CA VAL A 83 18.36 3.45 0.87
C VAL A 83 18.70 3.77 2.32
N HIS A 84 19.12 2.78 3.06
CA HIS A 84 19.62 2.91 4.43
C HIS A 84 21.14 2.92 4.43
N PHE A 85 21.74 4.05 4.78
CA PHE A 85 23.15 4.16 5.07
C PHE A 85 23.40 3.76 6.53
N ALA A 86 24.15 2.70 6.71
CA ALA A 86 24.37 2.08 8.01
C ALA A 86 25.86 1.80 8.27
N LYS A 87 26.16 1.56 9.53
CA LYS A 87 27.38 0.94 9.98
C LYS A 87 27.02 -0.20 10.92
N ASP A 88 27.61 -1.37 10.73
CA ASP A 88 27.24 -2.59 11.45
C ASP A 88 27.49 -2.50 12.97
N ASP A 89 28.49 -1.72 13.39
CA ASP A 89 28.82 -1.51 14.81
C ASP A 89 27.76 -0.69 15.57
N PHE A 90 26.83 -0.04 14.87
CA PHE A 90 25.84 0.84 15.50
C PHE A 90 24.53 0.12 15.80
N ALA A 91 24.22 -0.08 17.07
CA ALA A 91 22.97 -0.74 17.49
C ALA A 91 21.71 -0.09 16.92
N ARG A 92 21.67 1.26 16.77
CA ARG A 92 20.55 1.98 16.16
C ARG A 92 20.34 1.63 14.68
N CYS A 93 21.42 1.31 13.94
CA CYS A 93 21.30 0.83 12.57
C CYS A 93 20.61 -0.53 12.53
N GLY A 94 20.94 -1.44 13.45
CA GLY A 94 20.29 -2.74 13.56
C GLY A 94 18.78 -2.64 13.85
N VAL A 95 18.36 -1.68 14.68
CA VAL A 95 16.92 -1.41 14.91
C VAL A 95 16.24 -0.96 13.62
N MET A 96 16.86 -0.02 12.88
CA MET A 96 16.34 0.47 11.60
C MET A 96 16.26 -0.65 10.56
N ASP A 97 17.28 -1.52 10.49
CA ASP A 97 17.33 -2.68 9.60
C ASP A 97 16.11 -3.60 9.81
N GLY A 98 15.78 -3.91 11.06
CA GLY A 98 14.63 -4.76 11.40
C GLY A 98 13.30 -4.19 10.88
N HIS A 99 13.08 -2.89 11.06
CA HIS A 99 11.87 -2.22 10.57
C HIS A 99 11.82 -2.15 9.04
N LEU A 100 12.96 -1.86 8.38
CA LEU A 100 13.03 -1.81 6.92
C LEU A 100 12.86 -3.19 6.28
N GLU A 101 13.36 -4.25 6.91
CA GLU A 101 13.14 -5.63 6.45
C GLU A 101 11.65 -6.01 6.50
N GLU A 102 10.95 -5.61 7.57
CA GLU A 102 9.50 -5.84 7.68
C GLU A 102 8.74 -5.08 6.60
N LEU A 103 9.08 -3.79 6.37
CA LEU A 103 8.46 -2.97 5.35
C LEU A 103 8.76 -3.46 3.93
N ALA A 104 9.96 -3.98 3.67
CA ALA A 104 10.31 -4.55 2.38
C ALA A 104 9.40 -5.73 2.01
N LYS A 105 9.07 -6.59 2.96
CA LYS A 105 8.13 -7.72 2.76
C LYS A 105 6.71 -7.27 2.47
N LYS A 106 6.32 -6.08 2.96
CA LYS A 106 4.98 -5.53 2.83
C LYS A 106 4.78 -4.72 1.54
N HIS A 107 5.82 -4.01 1.10
CA HIS A 107 5.75 -3.04 -0.01
C HIS A 107 6.59 -3.49 -1.20
N PHE A 108 5.99 -4.33 -2.06
CA PHE A 108 6.65 -4.91 -3.23
C PHE A 108 6.91 -3.92 -4.37
N ASP A 109 6.31 -2.74 -4.37
CA ASP A 109 6.53 -1.72 -5.41
C ASP A 109 7.74 -0.82 -5.12
N THR A 110 8.33 -0.94 -3.93
CA THR A 110 9.48 -0.15 -3.49
C THR A 110 10.69 -1.04 -3.25
N ARG A 111 11.85 -0.60 -3.74
CA ARG A 111 13.12 -1.29 -3.52
C ARG A 111 13.75 -0.82 -2.21
N PHE A 112 14.04 -1.75 -1.29
CA PHE A 112 14.71 -1.45 -0.03
C PHE A 112 16.15 -1.94 -0.09
N LEU A 113 17.09 -1.00 0.13
CA LEU A 113 18.52 -1.22 -0.02
C LEU A 113 19.27 -0.79 1.24
N LYS A 114 20.31 -1.55 1.61
CA LYS A 114 21.28 -1.20 2.66
C LYS A 114 22.62 -0.91 2.00
N MET A 115 23.29 0.12 2.46
CA MET A 115 24.66 0.46 2.07
C MET A 115 25.49 0.75 3.32
N SER A 116 26.62 0.07 3.45
CA SER A 116 27.60 0.45 4.46
C SER A 116 28.27 1.78 4.08
N VAL A 117 28.36 2.70 5.03
CA VAL A 117 29.04 4.00 4.81
C VAL A 117 30.52 3.84 4.48
N GLU A 118 31.13 2.74 4.91
CA GLU A 118 32.53 2.42 4.61
C GLU A 118 32.75 2.08 3.13
N ASN A 119 31.71 1.52 2.49
CA ASN A 119 31.74 1.15 1.07
C ASN A 119 31.24 2.27 0.15
N ALA A 120 30.81 3.43 0.72
CA ALA A 120 30.18 4.50 -0.04
C ALA A 120 30.73 5.90 0.30
N PRO A 121 32.05 6.14 0.27
CA PRO A 121 32.64 7.43 0.65
C PRO A 121 32.19 8.57 -0.25
N PHE A 122 32.03 8.34 -1.54
CA PHE A 122 31.56 9.34 -2.48
C PHE A 122 30.11 9.74 -2.22
N LEU A 123 29.21 8.75 -2.08
CA LEU A 123 27.80 9.01 -1.82
C LEU A 123 27.57 9.65 -0.45
N VAL A 124 28.29 9.21 0.58
CA VAL A 124 28.26 9.82 1.92
C VAL A 124 28.58 11.31 1.85
N THR A 125 29.63 11.67 1.11
CA THR A 125 30.03 13.07 0.91
C THR A 125 29.01 13.83 0.06
N LYS A 126 28.60 13.27 -1.06
CA LYS A 126 27.66 13.90 -2.01
C LYS A 126 26.28 14.12 -1.40
N LEU A 127 25.76 13.13 -0.67
CA LEU A 127 24.47 13.18 -0.01
C LEU A 127 24.55 13.80 1.40
N LYS A 128 25.74 14.20 1.86
CA LYS A 128 25.97 14.82 3.18
C LYS A 128 25.41 13.95 4.32
N VAL A 129 25.72 12.66 4.32
CA VAL A 129 25.36 11.74 5.40
C VAL A 129 26.34 11.97 6.56
N GLN A 130 25.87 12.56 7.65
CA GLN A 130 26.69 12.91 8.82
C GLN A 130 26.33 12.13 10.07
N VAL A 131 25.09 11.65 10.16
CA VAL A 131 24.56 10.95 11.32
C VAL A 131 23.95 9.63 10.86
N LEU A 132 24.15 8.57 11.64
CA LEU A 132 23.62 7.24 11.39
C LEU A 132 22.62 6.82 12.48
N PRO A 133 21.63 6.01 12.12
CA PRO A 133 21.25 5.58 10.78
C PRO A 133 20.76 6.75 9.91
N CYS A 134 20.94 6.66 8.59
CA CYS A 134 20.40 7.64 7.66
C CYS A 134 19.62 6.92 6.56
N VAL A 135 18.33 7.19 6.47
CA VAL A 135 17.46 6.62 5.44
C VAL A 135 17.09 7.69 4.43
N LEU A 136 17.35 7.42 3.16
CA LEU A 136 17.01 8.29 2.04
C LEU A 136 15.93 7.63 1.18
N ALA A 137 14.90 8.40 0.89
CA ALA A 137 13.82 8.00 0.00
C ALA A 137 14.04 8.60 -1.39
N PHE A 138 13.99 7.78 -2.43
CA PHE A 138 14.18 8.19 -3.82
C PHE A 138 12.94 7.90 -4.65
N VAL A 139 12.55 8.87 -5.47
CA VAL A 139 11.52 8.71 -6.50
C VAL A 139 12.14 9.10 -7.84
N ASP A 140 12.11 8.20 -8.80
CA ASP A 140 12.73 8.40 -10.12
C ASP A 140 14.19 8.89 -10.04
N GLY A 141 14.98 8.32 -9.11
CA GLY A 141 16.39 8.68 -8.89
C GLY A 141 16.62 9.98 -8.11
N VAL A 142 15.57 10.72 -7.74
CA VAL A 142 15.68 11.97 -6.98
C VAL A 142 15.36 11.72 -5.51
N SER A 143 16.22 12.20 -4.61
CA SER A 143 15.96 12.12 -3.16
C SER A 143 14.83 13.07 -2.77
N VAL A 144 13.73 12.50 -2.27
CA VAL A 144 12.50 13.23 -1.88
C VAL A 144 12.38 13.41 -0.38
N ASP A 145 12.94 12.51 0.42
CA ASP A 145 12.92 12.62 1.87
C ASP A 145 14.18 12.02 2.50
N ARG A 146 14.48 12.48 3.70
CA ARG A 146 15.64 12.06 4.49
C ARG A 146 15.23 11.89 5.94
N ILE A 147 15.55 10.74 6.50
CA ILE A 147 15.38 10.44 7.93
C ILE A 147 16.79 10.32 8.54
N ILE A 148 17.11 11.18 9.49
CA ILE A 148 18.40 11.23 10.17
C ILE A 148 18.23 10.67 11.58
N GLY A 149 18.95 9.59 11.89
CA GLY A 149 18.73 8.88 13.15
C GLY A 149 17.30 8.37 13.22
N PHE A 150 16.59 8.77 14.26
CA PHE A 150 15.17 8.47 14.48
C PHE A 150 14.31 9.73 14.51
N GLU A 151 14.82 10.84 13.95
CA GLU A 151 14.10 12.11 13.91
C GLU A 151 12.82 12.04 13.08
N GLY A 152 11.73 12.54 13.67
CA GLY A 152 10.42 12.51 13.03
C GLY A 152 9.77 11.12 12.97
N LEU A 153 10.32 10.16 13.70
CA LEU A 153 9.76 8.84 13.89
C LEU A 153 9.28 8.69 15.34
N GLY A 154 7.97 8.67 15.54
CA GLY A 154 7.36 8.47 16.87
C GLY A 154 7.45 9.67 17.82
N TYR A 155 7.04 9.43 19.07
CA TYR A 155 6.97 10.46 20.12
C TYR A 155 8.27 10.59 20.94
N THR A 156 9.15 9.61 20.88
CA THR A 156 10.40 9.57 21.64
C THR A 156 11.60 9.45 20.70
N GLN A 157 12.73 10.09 21.08
CA GLN A 157 13.92 10.10 20.23
C GLN A 157 14.61 8.73 20.06
N ASP A 158 14.28 7.75 20.87
CA ASP A 158 14.96 6.46 20.90
C ASP A 158 14.08 5.27 20.54
N THR A 159 12.76 5.44 20.47
CA THR A 159 11.83 4.36 20.14
C THR A 159 10.77 4.81 19.14
N PHE A 160 10.63 4.03 18.09
CA PHE A 160 9.59 4.21 17.08
C PHE A 160 9.04 2.83 16.68
N THR A 161 7.87 2.82 16.05
CA THR A 161 7.27 1.59 15.54
C THR A 161 7.44 1.48 14.03
N THR A 162 7.33 0.26 13.49
CA THR A 162 7.32 0.06 12.01
C THR A 162 6.22 0.90 11.35
N LYS A 163 5.10 1.14 12.04
CA LYS A 163 4.01 1.97 11.54
C LYS A 163 4.39 3.46 11.42
N ASP A 164 5.19 3.98 12.34
CA ASP A 164 5.65 5.37 12.30
C ASP A 164 6.58 5.59 11.10
N LEU A 165 7.51 4.65 10.88
CA LEU A 165 8.39 4.65 9.72
C LEU A 165 7.58 4.51 8.42
N GLU A 166 6.62 3.60 8.38
CA GLU A 166 5.72 3.41 7.24
C GLU A 166 4.94 4.69 6.93
N ALA A 167 4.36 5.34 7.95
CA ALA A 167 3.62 6.59 7.78
C ALA A 167 4.50 7.72 7.21
N ARG A 168 5.76 7.81 7.64
CA ARG A 168 6.74 8.77 7.10
C ARG A 168 7.06 8.49 5.63
N LEU A 169 7.33 7.23 5.28
CA LEU A 169 7.62 6.81 3.92
C LEU A 169 6.38 6.92 2.99
N LEU A 170 5.17 6.75 3.52
CA LEU A 170 3.93 7.04 2.79
C LEU A 170 3.76 8.53 2.53
N ALA A 171 4.09 9.38 3.51
CA ALA A 171 4.02 10.83 3.36
C ALA A 171 5.01 11.36 2.31
N SER A 172 6.19 10.74 2.20
CA SER A 172 7.19 11.08 1.17
C SER A 172 6.82 10.57 -0.23
N GLY A 173 5.81 9.70 -0.34
CA GLY A 173 5.34 9.13 -1.62
C GLY A 173 6.25 8.04 -2.20
N VAL A 174 7.31 7.63 -1.49
CA VAL A 174 8.18 6.52 -1.93
C VAL A 174 7.55 5.16 -1.71
N VAL A 175 6.67 5.05 -0.73
CA VAL A 175 5.83 3.89 -0.48
C VAL A 175 4.41 4.23 -0.87
N LEU A 176 3.78 3.38 -1.65
CA LEU A 176 2.38 3.53 -2.02
C LEU A 176 1.52 2.73 -1.04
N ARG A 177 0.38 3.31 -0.64
CA ARG A 177 -0.64 2.55 0.07
C ARG A 177 -1.02 1.37 -0.81
N ALA A 178 -0.89 0.14 -0.31
CA ALA A 178 -1.46 -1.02 -0.99
C ALA A 178 -2.91 -0.67 -1.30
N LYS A 179 -3.28 -0.64 -2.58
CA LYS A 179 -4.68 -0.53 -2.96
C LYS A 179 -5.35 -1.72 -2.29
N ALA A 180 -6.21 -1.46 -1.30
CA ALA A 180 -7.07 -2.48 -0.75
C ALA A 180 -7.83 -3.06 -1.94
N GLN A 181 -7.44 -4.26 -2.38
CA GLN A 181 -8.19 -4.99 -3.39
C GLN A 181 -9.50 -5.35 -2.72
N GLY A 182 -10.54 -4.63 -3.10
CA GLY A 182 -11.92 -4.99 -2.78
C GLY A 182 -12.35 -4.66 -1.37
N ASP A 183 -12.38 -3.38 -0.99
CA ASP A 183 -13.46 -2.89 -0.14
C ASP A 183 -14.41 -2.04 -1.01
N ALA A 184 -15.05 -2.72 -1.94
CA ALA A 184 -16.37 -2.33 -2.36
C ALA A 184 -17.35 -2.69 -1.22
N SER A 185 -17.13 -2.14 -0.03
CA SER A 185 -18.21 -1.98 0.92
C SER A 185 -19.14 -0.96 0.27
N VAL A 186 -20.09 -1.49 -0.49
CA VAL A 186 -21.33 -0.85 -0.84
C VAL A 186 -21.86 -0.30 0.49
N LYS A 187 -21.60 0.97 0.77
CA LYS A 187 -22.32 1.71 1.79
C LYS A 187 -23.75 1.81 1.29
N PHE A 188 -24.50 0.73 1.52
CA PHE A 188 -25.94 0.76 1.45
C PHE A 188 -26.36 1.76 2.51
N GLY A 189 -26.61 2.99 2.07
CA GLY A 189 -27.08 4.08 2.91
C GLY A 189 -28.45 3.71 3.48
N MET A 190 -28.44 3.07 4.61
CA MET A 190 -29.59 3.01 5.48
C MET A 190 -29.76 4.40 6.09
N ARG A 191 -30.47 5.23 5.35
CA ARG A 191 -30.99 6.51 5.83
C ARG A 191 -32.09 6.17 6.83
N ALA A 192 -31.71 6.09 8.11
CA ALA A 192 -32.68 6.00 9.19
C ALA A 192 -33.59 7.22 9.10
N ALA A 193 -34.86 6.99 8.82
CA ALA A 193 -35.92 7.97 8.91
C ALA A 193 -36.02 8.41 10.38
N LYS A 194 -35.66 9.64 10.63
CA LYS A 194 -35.88 10.30 11.90
C LYS A 194 -37.39 10.51 12.05
N LYS A 195 -38.01 9.70 12.87
CA LYS A 195 -39.39 9.88 13.30
C LYS A 195 -39.41 11.09 14.22
N GLU A 196 -40.05 12.16 13.78
CA GLU A 196 -40.44 13.27 14.63
C GLU A 196 -41.62 12.78 15.46
N GLU A 197 -41.40 12.59 16.74
CA GLU A 197 -42.46 12.54 17.74
C GLU A 197 -42.60 13.94 18.31
N SER A 198 -43.71 14.57 17.93
CA SER A 198 -44.30 15.71 18.60
C SER A 198 -44.98 15.19 19.85
N ASP A 199 -44.51 15.53 21.01
CA ASP A 199 -45.30 15.48 22.24
C ASP A 199 -45.51 16.94 22.70
N GLU A 200 -46.70 17.44 22.38
CA GLU A 200 -47.44 18.43 23.13
C GLU A 200 -47.94 17.71 24.37
N ASP A 201 -47.59 18.17 25.54
CA ASP A 201 -48.41 18.04 26.73
C ASP A 201 -48.14 19.24 27.63
N GLU A 202 -49.18 20.12 27.67
CA GLU A 202 -49.52 21.05 28.71
C GLU A 202 -49.69 20.29 30.04
N ASP A 203 -49.34 20.96 31.12
CA ASP A 203 -50.08 21.07 32.38
C ASP A 203 -49.14 21.60 33.45
N ASP A 204 -49.25 22.90 33.82
CA ASP A 204 -50.12 23.53 34.78
C ASP A 204 -50.10 22.85 36.18
N TRP A 205 -49.86 23.67 37.19
CA TRP A 205 -50.13 23.61 38.61
C TRP A 205 -48.95 23.91 39.57
N ASP A 206 -49.14 25.07 40.17
CA ASP A 206 -48.87 25.70 41.51
C ASP A 206 -47.47 26.19 41.80
#